data_43fcf1b45fd60abc238f5ea1d1d9b563
#
_entry.id   43fcf1b45fd60abc238f5ea1d1d9b563
#
_cell.length_a   1.000
_cell.length_b   1.000
_cell.length_c   1.000
_cell.angle_alpha   90.00
_cell.angle_beta   90.00
_cell.angle_gamma   90.00
#
_symmetry.space_group_name_H-M   'P 1'
#
loop_
_entity.id
_entity.type
_entity.pdbx_description
1 polymer ?
#
loop_
_entity_poly.entity_id
_entity_poly.type
_entity_poly.pdbx_seq_one_letter_code
_entity_poly.pdbx_strand_id
1 'polypeptide(L)'
;MLGLNHTSVSEFILVGFSAFPHLQLMLFLLFLLMYLFTLLGNLLIMVTVWSERSLHTPMYLFLCTLSVSEILYTVAIIPRMLADLLSTQRSIAFLACASQIFFSFSFGFTHSFLLTVMGYDRYVAICHPLRYNVLMSPRGCACLVGCSWAGGSVMGMVVTSAIFQLTFCGSHEIQHFLCHVPPLLKLACGNNVPAVAPGVGLVCITALLGCFLFILLSYAFIVADILKIPSAEGRNKAFSTCASHLTVVVVHYGFASVIYLKPKGPQSLEGDTLMGITYTVLTPFLSPIIFSLRNKELKVAMKKTSFTKLFPQNC
;
A
#
# COMPACT_ATOMS: atom_id res chain seq x y z
N MET A 1 39.59 25.06 16.53
CA MET A 1 39.35 24.01 15.50
C MET A 1 39.03 22.73 16.23
N LEU A 2 37.75 22.50 16.52
CA LEU A 2 37.25 21.20 17.05
C LEU A 2 36.93 20.36 15.84
N GLY A 3 37.73 19.32 15.59
CA GLY A 3 37.46 18.34 14.55
C GLY A 3 36.13 17.64 14.85
N LEU A 4 35.10 17.92 14.06
CA LEU A 4 33.93 17.07 13.97
C LEU A 4 34.40 15.72 13.41
N ASN A 5 34.56 14.74 14.30
CA ASN A 5 34.64 13.37 13.88
C ASN A 5 33.33 13.03 13.14
N HIS A 6 33.38 13.00 11.83
CA HIS A 6 32.34 12.41 11.00
C HIS A 6 32.34 10.89 11.25
N THR A 7 31.79 10.46 12.36
CA THR A 7 31.41 9.06 12.52
C THR A 7 30.23 8.84 11.59
N SER A 8 30.47 8.13 10.49
CA SER A 8 29.40 7.68 9.62
C SER A 8 28.40 6.87 10.46
N VAL A 9 27.13 7.25 10.45
CA VAL A 9 26.07 6.53 11.16
C VAL A 9 25.99 5.13 10.57
N SER A 10 26.30 4.11 11.38
CA SER A 10 26.26 2.71 10.96
C SER A 10 24.92 2.04 11.25
N GLU A 11 24.21 2.53 12.26
CA GLU A 11 22.93 1.98 12.70
C GLU A 11 22.03 3.04 13.33
N PHE A 12 20.72 2.77 13.33
CA PHE A 12 19.69 3.55 14.04
C PHE A 12 19.01 2.68 15.09
N ILE A 13 18.33 3.29 16.06
CA ILE A 13 17.56 2.64 17.12
C ILE A 13 16.10 2.99 16.94
N LEU A 14 15.22 1.97 16.79
CA LEU A 14 13.78 2.16 16.66
C LEU A 14 13.11 2.19 18.03
N VAL A 15 12.54 3.33 18.41
CA VAL A 15 12.02 3.56 19.79
C VAL A 15 10.50 3.38 19.91
N GLY A 16 9.77 3.27 18.77
CA GLY A 16 8.32 3.41 18.69
C GLY A 16 7.45 2.56 19.62
N PHE A 17 7.91 1.36 20.03
CA PHE A 17 7.15 0.50 20.94
C PHE A 17 7.65 0.54 22.41
N SER A 18 8.69 1.30 22.72
CA SER A 18 9.23 1.41 24.07
C SER A 18 8.27 2.10 25.04
N ALA A 19 7.37 2.94 24.54
CA ALA A 19 6.34 3.63 25.33
C ALA A 19 5.26 2.70 25.91
N PHE A 20 5.11 1.47 25.38
CA PHE A 20 4.01 0.55 25.72
C PHE A 20 4.52 -0.83 26.18
N PRO A 21 5.37 -0.95 27.21
CA PRO A 21 5.99 -2.23 27.58
C PRO A 21 4.98 -3.30 28.00
N HIS A 22 3.88 -2.91 28.63
CA HIS A 22 2.82 -3.84 29.08
C HIS A 22 1.94 -4.37 27.95
N LEU A 23 1.92 -3.70 26.79
CA LEU A 23 1.09 -4.06 25.65
C LEU A 23 1.86 -4.83 24.55
N GLN A 24 3.17 -4.97 24.67
CA GLN A 24 4.03 -5.52 23.61
C GLN A 24 3.60 -6.91 23.17
N LEU A 25 3.34 -7.82 24.11
CA LEU A 25 2.89 -9.18 23.77
C LEU A 25 1.52 -9.20 23.13
N MET A 26 0.59 -8.37 23.61
CA MET A 26 -0.75 -8.26 23.03
C MET A 26 -0.67 -7.69 21.61
N LEU A 27 0.13 -6.64 21.40
CA LEU A 27 0.34 -6.05 20.08
C LEU A 27 1.03 -7.02 19.14
N PHE A 28 2.00 -7.80 19.62
CA PHE A 28 2.65 -8.84 18.83
C PHE A 28 1.65 -9.87 18.32
N LEU A 29 0.81 -10.42 19.20
CA LEU A 29 -0.20 -11.40 18.82
C LEU A 29 -1.23 -10.82 17.84
N LEU A 30 -1.69 -9.59 18.09
CA LEU A 30 -2.63 -8.89 17.20
C LEU A 30 -2.03 -8.67 15.80
N PHE A 31 -0.82 -8.11 15.73
CA PHE A 31 -0.19 -7.83 14.44
C PHE A 31 0.23 -9.10 13.71
N LEU A 32 0.66 -10.14 14.43
CA LEU A 32 0.93 -11.45 13.83
C LEU A 32 -0.35 -12.02 13.21
N LEU A 33 -1.47 -11.98 13.93
CA LEU A 33 -2.75 -12.46 13.43
C LEU A 33 -3.19 -11.68 12.18
N MET A 34 -3.14 -10.34 12.22
CA MET A 34 -3.48 -9.50 11.07
C MET A 34 -2.56 -9.76 9.87
N TYR A 35 -1.27 -9.97 10.11
CA TYR A 35 -0.30 -10.30 9.07
C TYR A 35 -0.61 -11.63 8.39
N LEU A 36 -0.88 -12.67 9.18
CA LEU A 36 -1.26 -13.99 8.64
C LEU A 36 -2.57 -13.91 7.83
N PHE A 37 -3.56 -13.17 8.31
CA PHE A 37 -4.80 -12.95 7.56
C PHE A 37 -4.56 -12.18 6.26
N THR A 38 -3.68 -11.20 6.26
CA THR A 38 -3.32 -10.44 5.05
C THR A 38 -2.67 -11.37 4.01
N LEU A 39 -1.70 -12.19 4.43
CA LEU A 39 -1.06 -13.16 3.54
C LEU A 39 -2.03 -14.19 3.00
N LEU A 40 -2.81 -14.81 3.89
CA LEU A 40 -3.80 -15.84 3.50
C LEU A 40 -4.89 -15.28 2.60
N GLY A 41 -5.40 -14.09 2.90
CA GLY A 41 -6.43 -13.44 2.09
C GLY A 41 -5.97 -13.12 0.68
N ASN A 42 -4.79 -12.55 0.54
CA ASN A 42 -4.21 -12.25 -0.78
C ASN A 42 -3.86 -13.52 -1.56
N LEU A 43 -3.28 -14.53 -0.90
CA LEU A 43 -3.01 -15.83 -1.53
C LEU A 43 -4.30 -16.52 -1.99
N LEU A 44 -5.35 -16.47 -1.18
CA LEU A 44 -6.64 -17.05 -1.54
C LEU A 44 -7.26 -16.35 -2.76
N ILE A 45 -7.17 -15.03 -2.86
CA ILE A 45 -7.59 -14.28 -4.06
C ILE A 45 -6.82 -14.78 -5.28
N MET A 46 -5.49 -14.84 -5.20
CA MET A 46 -4.64 -15.25 -6.32
C MET A 46 -4.94 -16.69 -6.78
N VAL A 47 -5.07 -17.63 -5.84
CA VAL A 47 -5.39 -19.03 -6.13
C VAL A 47 -6.79 -19.16 -6.74
N THR A 48 -7.76 -18.40 -6.24
CA THR A 48 -9.13 -18.42 -6.78
C THR A 48 -9.16 -17.89 -8.20
N VAL A 49 -8.52 -16.77 -8.47
CA VAL A 49 -8.45 -16.20 -9.82
C VAL A 49 -7.73 -17.15 -10.79
N TRP A 50 -6.64 -17.79 -10.33
CA TRP A 50 -5.93 -18.77 -11.13
C TRP A 50 -6.79 -20.00 -11.47
N SER A 51 -7.57 -20.49 -10.50
CA SER A 51 -8.35 -21.73 -10.63
C SER A 51 -9.62 -21.56 -11.47
N GLU A 52 -10.25 -20.38 -11.45
CA GLU A 52 -11.53 -20.11 -12.09
C GLU A 52 -11.37 -19.34 -13.40
N ARG A 53 -11.57 -20.03 -14.54
CA ARG A 53 -11.44 -19.44 -15.88
C ARG A 53 -12.34 -18.22 -16.11
N SER A 54 -13.51 -18.17 -15.47
CA SER A 54 -14.44 -17.04 -15.56
C SER A 54 -13.85 -15.73 -15.00
N LEU A 55 -12.83 -15.82 -14.13
CA LEU A 55 -12.12 -14.68 -13.54
C LEU A 55 -10.86 -14.28 -14.35
N HIS A 56 -10.57 -14.91 -15.48
CA HIS A 56 -9.43 -14.53 -16.32
C HIS A 56 -9.74 -13.29 -17.16
N THR A 57 -9.98 -12.16 -16.49
CA THR A 57 -10.24 -10.86 -17.10
C THR A 57 -9.17 -9.86 -16.66
N PRO A 58 -8.97 -8.74 -17.39
CA PRO A 58 -8.01 -7.70 -17.01
C PRO A 58 -8.16 -7.21 -15.57
N MET A 59 -9.38 -7.01 -15.10
CA MET A 59 -9.67 -6.58 -13.74
C MET A 59 -9.04 -7.50 -12.69
N TYR A 60 -9.20 -8.81 -12.85
CA TYR A 60 -8.65 -9.79 -11.89
C TYR A 60 -7.15 -9.99 -12.05
N LEU A 61 -6.58 -9.74 -13.23
CA LEU A 61 -5.13 -9.65 -13.40
C LEU A 61 -4.56 -8.50 -12.55
N PHE A 62 -5.16 -7.32 -12.64
CA PHE A 62 -4.75 -6.16 -11.83
C PHE A 62 -4.95 -6.42 -10.33
N LEU A 63 -6.04 -7.09 -9.97
CA LEU A 63 -6.29 -7.49 -8.58
C LEU A 63 -5.22 -8.46 -8.06
N CYS A 64 -4.83 -9.46 -8.82
CA CYS A 64 -3.73 -10.37 -8.46
C CYS A 64 -2.41 -9.61 -8.30
N THR A 65 -2.11 -8.70 -9.21
CA THR A 65 -0.89 -7.88 -9.13
C THR A 65 -0.92 -6.96 -7.90
N LEU A 66 -2.08 -6.41 -7.57
CA LEU A 66 -2.31 -5.64 -6.34
C LEU A 66 -2.04 -6.50 -5.10
N SER A 67 -2.56 -7.73 -5.08
CA SER A 67 -2.32 -8.71 -4.00
C SER A 67 -0.83 -9.02 -3.84
N VAL A 68 -0.09 -9.17 -4.94
CA VAL A 68 1.38 -9.35 -4.90
C VAL A 68 2.05 -8.13 -4.26
N SER A 69 1.68 -6.92 -4.67
CA SER A 69 2.27 -5.70 -4.09
C SER A 69 1.97 -5.55 -2.59
N GLU A 70 0.79 -5.94 -2.14
CA GLU A 70 0.42 -5.93 -0.71
C GLU A 70 1.22 -6.97 0.10
N ILE A 71 1.38 -8.18 -0.42
CA ILE A 71 2.21 -9.21 0.22
C ILE A 71 3.64 -8.69 0.36
N LEU A 72 4.23 -8.17 -0.71
CA LEU A 72 5.61 -7.69 -0.69
C LEU A 72 5.78 -6.48 0.23
N TYR A 73 4.82 -5.56 0.27
CA TYR A 73 4.81 -4.42 1.20
C TYR A 73 4.80 -4.90 2.65
N THR A 74 3.91 -5.81 3.00
CA THR A 74 3.80 -6.33 4.37
C THR A 74 5.01 -7.17 4.78
N VAL A 75 5.57 -7.96 3.87
CA VAL A 75 6.82 -8.72 4.11
C VAL A 75 8.03 -7.81 4.34
N ALA A 76 8.08 -6.65 3.69
CA ALA A 76 9.16 -5.68 3.89
C ALA A 76 9.11 -5.00 5.27
N ILE A 77 7.96 -4.92 5.92
CA ILE A 77 7.74 -4.11 7.13
C ILE A 77 7.40 -4.95 8.36
N ILE A 78 6.42 -5.83 8.27
CA ILE A 78 5.79 -6.45 9.45
C ILE A 78 6.70 -7.44 10.16
N PRO A 79 7.49 -8.32 9.51
CA PRO A 79 8.37 -9.25 10.23
C PRO A 79 9.37 -8.54 11.13
N ARG A 80 9.96 -7.43 10.67
CA ARG A 80 10.87 -6.62 11.48
C ARG A 80 10.14 -5.97 12.67
N MET A 81 8.97 -5.40 12.43
CA MET A 81 8.13 -4.82 13.47
C MET A 81 7.78 -5.84 14.56
N LEU A 82 7.45 -7.08 14.17
CA LEU A 82 7.17 -8.17 15.12
C LEU A 82 8.41 -8.56 15.92
N ALA A 83 9.58 -8.62 15.28
CA ALA A 83 10.84 -8.92 15.96
C ALA A 83 11.18 -7.82 17.01
N ASP A 84 10.99 -6.55 16.66
CA ASP A 84 11.25 -5.42 17.55
C ASP A 84 10.29 -5.34 18.74
N LEU A 85 9.08 -5.88 18.62
CA LEU A 85 8.13 -6.02 19.75
C LEU A 85 8.61 -7.00 20.83
N LEU A 86 9.35 -8.04 20.43
CA LEU A 86 9.87 -9.07 21.34
C LEU A 86 11.30 -8.81 21.78
N SER A 87 12.02 -7.88 21.14
CA SER A 87 13.43 -7.60 21.39
C SER A 87 13.62 -6.40 22.31
N THR A 88 14.66 -6.47 23.15
CA THR A 88 15.17 -5.31 23.90
C THR A 88 16.16 -4.49 23.06
N GLN A 89 16.85 -5.11 22.10
CA GLN A 89 17.75 -4.43 21.15
C GLN A 89 17.00 -4.15 19.85
N ARG A 90 16.72 -2.87 19.59
CA ARG A 90 15.94 -2.41 18.43
C ARG A 90 16.81 -1.64 17.46
N SER A 91 18.09 -2.04 17.32
CA SER A 91 18.97 -1.42 16.34
C SER A 91 18.67 -1.93 14.94
N ILE A 92 18.76 -1.05 13.96
CA ILE A 92 18.66 -1.35 12.53
C ILE A 92 19.88 -0.77 11.81
N ALA A 93 20.57 -1.60 11.03
CA ALA A 93 21.70 -1.14 10.23
C ALA A 93 21.24 -0.07 9.21
N PHE A 94 22.11 0.89 8.93
CA PHE A 94 21.86 1.99 7.98
C PHE A 94 21.31 1.49 6.64
N LEU A 95 21.95 0.46 6.07
CA LEU A 95 21.54 -0.12 4.79
C LEU A 95 20.19 -0.85 4.87
N ALA A 96 19.90 -1.50 6.00
CA ALA A 96 18.61 -2.15 6.23
C ALA A 96 17.47 -1.11 6.36
N CYS A 97 17.73 0.01 7.02
CA CYS A 97 16.81 1.15 7.09
C CYS A 97 16.54 1.73 5.69
N ALA A 98 17.58 1.96 4.88
CA ALA A 98 17.46 2.42 3.51
C ALA A 98 16.64 1.44 2.64
N SER A 99 16.91 0.14 2.76
CA SER A 99 16.17 -0.91 2.05
C SER A 99 14.69 -0.93 2.45
N GLN A 100 14.38 -0.77 3.73
CA GLN A 100 13.00 -0.72 4.23
C GLN A 100 12.24 0.48 3.64
N ILE A 101 12.85 1.66 3.58
CA ILE A 101 12.26 2.83 2.93
C ILE A 101 12.06 2.58 1.43
N PHE A 102 13.09 2.06 0.75
CA PHE A 102 12.99 1.78 -0.69
C PHE A 102 11.82 0.85 -1.00
N PHE A 103 11.72 -0.29 -0.36
CA PHE A 103 10.66 -1.26 -0.63
C PHE A 103 9.29 -0.76 -0.18
N SER A 104 9.18 -0.07 0.95
CA SER A 104 7.92 0.51 1.42
C SER A 104 7.36 1.52 0.44
N PHE A 105 8.17 2.44 -0.06
CA PHE A 105 7.73 3.44 -1.04
C PHE A 105 7.49 2.82 -2.40
N SER A 106 8.35 1.91 -2.87
CA SER A 106 8.18 1.23 -4.15
C SER A 106 6.86 0.48 -4.21
N PHE A 107 6.56 -0.36 -3.23
CA PHE A 107 5.33 -1.13 -3.21
C PHE A 107 4.10 -0.28 -2.88
N GLY A 108 4.23 0.74 -2.01
CA GLY A 108 3.16 1.68 -1.72
C GLY A 108 2.73 2.48 -2.96
N PHE A 109 3.67 2.99 -3.75
CA PHE A 109 3.36 3.68 -5.01
C PHE A 109 2.87 2.73 -6.11
N THR A 110 3.44 1.52 -6.21
CA THR A 110 2.93 0.49 -7.12
C THR A 110 1.47 0.18 -6.82
N HIS A 111 1.09 0.07 -5.55
CA HIS A 111 -0.29 -0.10 -5.12
C HIS A 111 -1.18 1.05 -5.58
N SER A 112 -0.77 2.30 -5.41
CA SER A 112 -1.51 3.47 -5.86
C SER A 112 -1.65 3.52 -7.39
N PHE A 113 -0.60 3.19 -8.14
CA PHE A 113 -0.66 3.13 -9.61
C PHE A 113 -1.57 2.00 -10.10
N LEU A 114 -1.55 0.84 -9.45
CA LEU A 114 -2.45 -0.27 -9.78
C LEU A 114 -3.92 0.08 -9.50
N LEU A 115 -4.22 0.77 -8.40
CA LEU A 115 -5.58 1.28 -8.14
C LEU A 115 -6.02 2.26 -9.24
N THR A 116 -5.11 3.09 -9.75
CA THR A 116 -5.38 4.00 -10.86
C THR A 116 -5.67 3.24 -12.16
N VAL A 117 -4.87 2.22 -12.46
CA VAL A 117 -5.09 1.33 -13.61
C VAL A 117 -6.42 0.59 -13.51
N MET A 118 -6.80 0.12 -12.32
CA MET A 118 -8.10 -0.51 -12.08
C MET A 118 -9.27 0.47 -12.28
N GLY A 119 -9.10 1.72 -11.90
CA GLY A 119 -10.07 2.79 -12.20
C GLY A 119 -10.23 3.02 -13.70
N TYR A 120 -9.13 3.03 -14.44
CA TYR A 120 -9.13 3.12 -15.90
C TYR A 120 -9.81 1.89 -16.54
N ASP A 121 -9.52 0.70 -16.06
CA ASP A 121 -10.19 -0.53 -16.51
C ASP A 121 -11.71 -0.45 -16.36
N ARG A 122 -12.20 0.00 -15.21
CA ARG A 122 -13.64 0.20 -14.98
C ARG A 122 -14.23 1.26 -15.92
N TYR A 123 -13.52 2.37 -16.12
CA TYR A 123 -13.94 3.40 -17.06
C TYR A 123 -14.09 2.84 -18.48
N VAL A 124 -13.10 2.14 -19.00
CA VAL A 124 -13.16 1.55 -20.34
C VAL A 124 -14.27 0.50 -20.43
N ALA A 125 -14.43 -0.35 -19.41
CA ALA A 125 -15.45 -1.40 -19.41
C ALA A 125 -16.88 -0.87 -19.45
N ILE A 126 -17.15 0.27 -18.83
CA ILE A 126 -18.49 0.84 -18.69
C ILE A 126 -18.77 1.89 -19.77
N CYS A 127 -17.83 2.81 -20.00
CA CYS A 127 -18.03 3.92 -20.95
C CYS A 127 -17.68 3.56 -22.39
N HIS A 128 -16.79 2.57 -22.60
CA HIS A 128 -16.33 2.17 -23.95
C HIS A 128 -16.35 0.65 -24.16
N PRO A 129 -17.47 -0.05 -23.92
CA PRO A 129 -17.51 -1.52 -23.93
C PRO A 129 -17.12 -2.12 -25.29
N LEU A 130 -17.40 -1.45 -26.39
CA LEU A 130 -17.05 -1.92 -27.75
C LEU A 130 -15.52 -1.87 -28.02
N ARG A 131 -14.79 -1.02 -27.32
CA ARG A 131 -13.32 -0.88 -27.46
C ARG A 131 -12.56 -1.60 -26.35
N TYR A 132 -13.25 -2.21 -25.40
CA TYR A 132 -12.63 -2.81 -24.21
C TYR A 132 -11.57 -3.85 -24.59
N ASN A 133 -11.86 -4.79 -25.48
CA ASN A 133 -10.94 -5.84 -25.88
C ASN A 133 -9.70 -5.32 -26.62
N VAL A 134 -9.79 -4.15 -27.27
CA VAL A 134 -8.65 -3.53 -27.95
C VAL A 134 -7.77 -2.78 -26.96
N LEU A 135 -8.37 -1.96 -26.10
CA LEU A 135 -7.66 -1.14 -25.10
C LEU A 135 -7.07 -1.98 -23.98
N MET A 136 -7.80 -3.02 -23.53
CA MET A 136 -7.38 -3.99 -22.52
C MET A 136 -6.88 -5.30 -23.14
N SER A 137 -6.15 -5.20 -24.24
CA SER A 137 -5.46 -6.35 -24.83
C SER A 137 -4.41 -6.92 -23.85
N PRO A 138 -4.02 -8.19 -23.95
CA PRO A 138 -2.99 -8.79 -23.10
C PRO A 138 -1.68 -8.00 -23.07
N ARG A 139 -1.27 -7.44 -24.22
CA ARG A 139 -0.09 -6.56 -24.29
C ARG A 139 -0.32 -5.23 -23.56
N GLY A 140 -1.49 -4.64 -23.71
CA GLY A 140 -1.87 -3.40 -23.02
C GLY A 140 -1.88 -3.59 -21.49
N CYS A 141 -2.49 -4.68 -21.02
CA CYS A 141 -2.51 -5.03 -19.59
C CYS A 141 -1.09 -5.27 -19.05
N ALA A 142 -0.25 -6.02 -19.76
CA ALA A 142 1.14 -6.25 -19.37
C ALA A 142 1.94 -4.94 -19.29
N CYS A 143 1.73 -4.03 -20.24
CA CYS A 143 2.34 -2.70 -20.24
C CYS A 143 1.89 -1.88 -19.03
N LEU A 144 0.59 -1.83 -18.74
CA LEU A 144 0.04 -1.08 -17.59
C LEU A 144 0.59 -1.61 -16.26
N VAL A 145 0.67 -2.93 -16.10
CA VAL A 145 1.28 -3.57 -14.93
C VAL A 145 2.76 -3.23 -14.85
N GLY A 146 3.51 -3.41 -15.94
CA GLY A 146 4.94 -3.12 -16.00
C GLY A 146 5.26 -1.64 -15.68
N CYS A 147 4.49 -0.71 -16.24
CA CYS A 147 4.62 0.72 -15.94
C CYS A 147 4.30 1.04 -14.47
N SER A 148 3.32 0.37 -13.86
CA SER A 148 3.00 0.56 -12.44
C SER A 148 4.14 0.12 -11.52
N TRP A 149 4.76 -1.04 -11.81
CA TRP A 149 5.92 -1.54 -11.05
C TRP A 149 7.17 -0.69 -11.28
N ALA A 150 7.44 -0.31 -12.53
CA ALA A 150 8.57 0.56 -12.86
C ALA A 150 8.42 1.94 -12.21
N GLY A 151 7.22 2.54 -12.30
CA GLY A 151 6.92 3.82 -11.66
C GLY A 151 7.06 3.78 -10.14
N GLY A 152 6.54 2.73 -9.49
CA GLY A 152 6.70 2.51 -8.06
C GLY A 152 8.17 2.39 -7.65
N SER A 153 8.95 1.61 -8.39
CA SER A 153 10.40 1.44 -8.14
C SER A 153 11.18 2.75 -8.31
N VAL A 154 10.84 3.55 -9.33
CA VAL A 154 11.44 4.88 -9.52
C VAL A 154 11.12 5.79 -8.35
N MET A 155 9.88 5.82 -7.87
CA MET A 155 9.50 6.61 -6.71
C MET A 155 10.25 6.19 -5.44
N GLY A 156 10.36 4.88 -5.19
CA GLY A 156 11.15 4.34 -4.10
C GLY A 156 12.63 4.74 -4.18
N MET A 157 13.21 4.68 -5.38
CA MET A 157 14.60 5.09 -5.61
C MET A 157 14.82 6.58 -5.38
N VAL A 158 13.94 7.42 -5.89
CA VAL A 158 14.00 8.89 -5.73
C VAL A 158 13.94 9.26 -4.24
N VAL A 159 12.97 8.73 -3.50
CA VAL A 159 12.83 9.02 -2.07
C VAL A 159 14.04 8.53 -1.28
N THR A 160 14.46 7.28 -1.48
CA THR A 160 15.58 6.69 -0.74
C THR A 160 16.88 7.42 -1.02
N SER A 161 17.18 7.71 -2.29
CA SER A 161 18.39 8.45 -2.67
C SER A 161 18.42 9.85 -2.06
N ALA A 162 17.30 10.57 -2.12
CA ALA A 162 17.20 11.91 -1.57
C ALA A 162 17.42 11.95 -0.06
N ILE A 163 16.86 10.97 0.68
CA ILE A 163 16.99 10.94 2.15
C ILE A 163 18.37 10.47 2.59
N PHE A 164 18.91 9.39 1.98
CA PHE A 164 20.18 8.80 2.42
C PHE A 164 21.43 9.48 1.86
N GLN A 165 21.28 10.52 1.04
CA GLN A 165 22.34 11.49 0.73
C GLN A 165 22.53 12.54 1.80
N LEU A 166 21.61 12.67 2.75
CA LEU A 166 21.72 13.59 3.86
C LEU A 166 22.71 13.09 4.91
N THR A 167 23.35 14.02 5.61
CA THR A 167 24.17 13.71 6.78
C THR A 167 23.28 13.60 8.00
N PHE A 168 23.45 12.52 8.78
CA PHE A 168 22.70 12.34 10.03
C PHE A 168 23.59 12.67 11.22
N CYS A 169 23.03 13.42 12.20
CA CYS A 169 23.75 13.94 13.36
C CYS A 169 22.91 13.76 14.64
N GLY A 170 23.59 13.72 15.78
CA GLY A 170 22.93 13.65 17.08
C GLY A 170 22.58 12.24 17.55
N SER A 171 21.43 12.10 18.20
CA SER A 171 20.97 10.79 18.65
C SER A 171 20.55 9.95 17.44
N HIS A 172 20.93 8.68 17.42
CA HIS A 172 20.57 7.76 16.35
C HIS A 172 19.17 7.12 16.55
N GLU A 173 18.34 7.75 17.38
CA GLU A 173 17.02 7.24 17.76
C GLU A 173 15.93 7.70 16.81
N ILE A 174 15.33 6.76 16.10
CA ILE A 174 14.15 6.99 15.26
C ILE A 174 12.91 6.82 16.15
N GLN A 175 12.20 7.91 16.36
CA GLN A 175 10.98 7.96 17.17
C GLN A 175 9.77 7.37 16.39
N HIS A 176 9.95 6.11 15.93
CA HIS A 176 8.95 5.37 15.18
C HIS A 176 9.24 3.86 15.26
N PHE A 177 8.24 3.00 14.94
CA PHE A 177 8.39 1.54 14.94
C PHE A 177 9.03 0.98 13.65
N LEU A 178 9.25 1.82 12.66
CA LEU A 178 9.93 1.50 11.41
C LEU A 178 10.75 2.70 10.91
N CYS A 179 11.65 2.47 9.98
CA CYS A 179 12.31 3.55 9.27
C CYS A 179 11.29 4.32 8.44
N HIS A 180 11.06 5.58 8.81
CA HIS A 180 10.09 6.45 8.16
C HIS A 180 10.71 7.81 7.87
N VAL A 181 10.30 8.44 6.76
CA VAL A 181 10.93 9.67 6.26
C VAL A 181 10.85 10.83 7.26
N PRO A 182 9.68 11.19 7.85
CA PRO A 182 9.61 12.33 8.75
C PRO A 182 10.53 12.22 10.00
N PRO A 183 10.60 11.09 10.72
CA PRO A 183 11.57 10.91 11.81
C PRO A 183 13.03 11.01 11.37
N LEU A 184 13.38 10.43 10.21
CA LEU A 184 14.74 10.49 9.68
C LEU A 184 15.15 11.92 9.33
N LEU A 185 14.26 12.72 8.76
CA LEU A 185 14.52 14.13 8.47
C LEU A 185 14.78 14.96 9.72
N LYS A 186 14.24 14.56 10.88
CA LYS A 186 14.56 15.22 12.17
C LYS A 186 15.98 14.92 12.66
N LEU A 187 16.57 13.79 12.23
CA LEU A 187 17.94 13.41 12.55
C LEU A 187 18.95 13.92 11.53
N ALA A 188 18.47 14.38 10.39
CA ALA A 188 19.32 14.93 9.34
C ALA A 188 19.82 16.33 9.69
N CYS A 189 21.06 16.62 9.36
CA CYS A 189 21.70 17.91 9.53
C CYS A 189 22.38 18.36 8.23
N GLY A 190 22.71 19.63 8.16
CA GLY A 190 23.35 20.24 7.01
C GLY A 190 22.45 21.15 6.20
N ASN A 191 23.05 21.88 5.27
CA ASN A 191 22.42 22.96 4.52
C ASN A 191 21.38 22.49 3.49
N ASN A 192 21.39 21.18 3.15
CA ASN A 192 20.52 20.63 2.13
C ASN A 192 19.16 20.14 2.67
N VAL A 193 19.04 19.95 3.99
CA VAL A 193 17.80 19.45 4.62
C VAL A 193 16.58 20.34 4.32
N PRO A 194 16.68 21.69 4.41
CA PRO A 194 15.54 22.57 4.11
C PRO A 194 15.02 22.47 2.66
N ALA A 195 15.85 22.01 1.72
CA ALA A 195 15.46 21.81 0.34
C ALA A 195 14.93 20.39 0.07
N VAL A 196 15.60 19.39 0.63
CA VAL A 196 15.26 17.97 0.40
C VAL A 196 13.93 17.57 1.07
N ALA A 197 13.69 18.01 2.29
CA ALA A 197 12.48 17.67 3.03
C ALA A 197 11.18 18.09 2.31
N PRO A 198 11.00 19.38 1.92
CA PRO A 198 9.81 19.77 1.17
C PRO A 198 9.81 19.19 -0.26
N GLY A 199 10.97 18.99 -0.89
CA GLY A 199 11.09 18.43 -2.22
C GLY A 199 10.56 17.00 -2.29
N VAL A 200 10.96 16.13 -1.38
CA VAL A 200 10.46 14.75 -1.27
C VAL A 200 8.96 14.74 -0.98
N GLY A 201 8.51 15.56 -0.05
CA GLY A 201 7.09 15.71 0.28
C GLY A 201 6.26 16.14 -0.93
N LEU A 202 6.73 17.14 -1.68
CA LEU A 202 6.05 17.65 -2.87
C LEU A 202 5.93 16.59 -3.96
N VAL A 203 7.01 15.85 -4.25
CA VAL A 203 7.00 14.78 -5.26
C VAL A 203 6.01 13.67 -4.86
N CYS A 204 6.03 13.22 -3.62
CA CYS A 204 5.13 12.18 -3.14
C CYS A 204 3.67 12.62 -3.16
N ILE A 205 3.37 13.83 -2.65
CA ILE A 205 2.00 14.38 -2.64
C ILE A 205 1.49 14.59 -4.06
N THR A 206 2.30 15.12 -4.96
CA THR A 206 1.91 15.34 -6.37
C THR A 206 1.56 14.04 -7.05
N ALA A 207 2.37 12.99 -6.87
CA ALA A 207 2.12 11.67 -7.44
C ALA A 207 0.83 11.04 -6.89
N LEU A 208 0.62 11.06 -5.57
CA LEU A 208 -0.58 10.50 -4.93
C LEU A 208 -1.84 11.30 -5.31
N LEU A 209 -1.76 12.62 -5.31
CA LEU A 209 -2.86 13.50 -5.70
C LEU A 209 -3.22 13.30 -7.18
N GLY A 210 -2.23 13.17 -8.06
CA GLY A 210 -2.44 12.87 -9.48
C GLY A 210 -3.18 11.55 -9.69
N CYS A 211 -2.77 10.49 -9.00
CA CYS A 211 -3.46 9.19 -9.02
C CYS A 211 -4.90 9.31 -8.53
N PHE A 212 -5.10 9.98 -7.40
CA PHE A 212 -6.43 10.14 -6.79
C PHE A 212 -7.37 10.95 -7.70
N LEU A 213 -6.90 12.08 -8.25
CA LEU A 213 -7.69 12.90 -9.17
C LEU A 213 -8.04 12.14 -10.46
N PHE A 214 -7.11 11.32 -10.98
CA PHE A 214 -7.39 10.49 -12.14
C PHE A 214 -8.49 9.46 -11.84
N ILE A 215 -8.45 8.83 -10.67
CA ILE A 215 -9.50 7.90 -10.22
C ILE A 215 -10.84 8.62 -10.08
N LEU A 216 -10.87 9.79 -9.43
CA LEU A 216 -12.09 10.60 -9.29
C LEU A 216 -12.66 10.99 -10.64
N LEU A 217 -11.83 11.42 -11.58
CA LEU A 217 -12.25 11.77 -12.92
C LEU A 217 -12.84 10.56 -13.66
N SER A 218 -12.19 9.40 -13.57
CA SER A 218 -12.69 8.15 -14.14
C SER A 218 -14.08 7.80 -13.58
N TYR A 219 -14.26 7.92 -12.26
CA TYR A 219 -15.56 7.65 -11.62
C TYR A 219 -16.60 8.70 -11.92
N ALA A 220 -16.26 9.96 -12.13
CA ALA A 220 -17.20 10.98 -12.59
C ALA A 220 -17.83 10.59 -13.95
N PHE A 221 -17.02 10.13 -14.90
CA PHE A 221 -17.51 9.63 -16.17
C PHE A 221 -18.31 8.34 -16.04
N ILE A 222 -17.85 7.40 -15.21
CA ILE A 222 -18.54 6.14 -14.93
C ILE A 222 -19.93 6.41 -14.38
N VAL A 223 -20.06 7.27 -13.38
CA VAL A 223 -21.37 7.63 -12.77
C VAL A 223 -22.28 8.31 -13.80
N ALA A 224 -21.74 9.25 -14.58
CA ALA A 224 -22.51 9.91 -15.64
C ALA A 224 -23.09 8.92 -16.65
N ASP A 225 -22.33 7.89 -17.03
CA ASP A 225 -22.80 6.87 -17.97
C ASP A 225 -23.72 5.83 -17.31
N ILE A 226 -23.48 5.45 -16.08
CA ILE A 226 -24.38 4.58 -15.31
C ILE A 226 -25.78 5.21 -15.16
N LEU A 227 -25.84 6.52 -14.91
CA LEU A 227 -27.11 7.23 -14.78
C LEU A 227 -27.93 7.26 -16.09
N LYS A 228 -27.30 7.07 -17.25
CA LYS A 228 -27.99 6.94 -18.55
C LYS A 228 -28.63 5.57 -18.76
N ILE A 229 -28.27 4.55 -17.96
CA ILE A 229 -28.85 3.21 -18.06
C ILE A 229 -30.32 3.26 -17.64
N PRO A 230 -31.27 2.85 -18.50
CA PRO A 230 -32.69 3.02 -18.23
C PRO A 230 -33.19 2.11 -17.10
N SER A 231 -32.68 0.90 -16.95
CA SER A 231 -33.11 -0.06 -15.94
C SER A 231 -32.44 0.16 -14.59
N ALA A 232 -33.19 0.14 -13.50
CA ALA A 232 -32.68 0.21 -12.15
C ALA A 232 -31.77 -0.99 -11.82
N GLU A 233 -32.11 -2.18 -12.32
CA GLU A 233 -31.33 -3.39 -12.15
C GLU A 233 -29.95 -3.26 -12.81
N GLY A 234 -29.89 -2.76 -14.04
CA GLY A 234 -28.63 -2.52 -14.76
C GLY A 234 -27.75 -1.50 -14.05
N ARG A 235 -28.32 -0.40 -13.54
CA ARG A 235 -27.59 0.58 -12.72
C ARG A 235 -27.01 -0.06 -11.46
N ASN A 236 -27.82 -0.81 -10.71
CA ASN A 236 -27.37 -1.47 -9.49
C ASN A 236 -26.25 -2.50 -9.76
N LYS A 237 -26.32 -3.24 -10.87
CA LYS A 237 -25.27 -4.16 -11.28
C LYS A 237 -23.97 -3.43 -11.59
N ALA A 238 -24.01 -2.33 -12.34
CA ALA A 238 -22.85 -1.51 -12.67
C ALA A 238 -22.20 -0.90 -11.42
N PHE A 239 -22.99 -0.32 -10.50
CA PHE A 239 -22.48 0.18 -9.23
C PHE A 239 -21.85 -0.93 -8.37
N SER A 240 -22.47 -2.09 -8.29
CA SER A 240 -21.95 -3.23 -7.52
C SER A 240 -20.57 -3.69 -8.04
N THR A 241 -20.35 -3.60 -9.35
CA THR A 241 -19.07 -3.97 -9.97
C THR A 241 -17.94 -2.99 -9.57
N CYS A 242 -18.29 -1.72 -9.38
CA CYS A 242 -17.33 -0.68 -8.99
C CYS A 242 -17.11 -0.59 -7.47
N ALA A 243 -18.05 -1.09 -6.68
CA ALA A 243 -18.09 -0.85 -5.23
C ALA A 243 -16.86 -1.34 -4.47
N SER A 244 -16.30 -2.50 -4.85
CA SER A 244 -15.11 -3.05 -4.20
C SER A 244 -13.90 -2.17 -4.42
N HIS A 245 -13.64 -1.79 -5.68
CA HIS A 245 -12.52 -0.92 -6.03
C HIS A 245 -12.64 0.45 -5.35
N LEU A 246 -13.81 1.07 -5.44
CA LEU A 246 -14.04 2.38 -4.83
C LEU A 246 -13.88 2.35 -3.31
N THR A 247 -14.31 1.29 -2.64
CA THR A 247 -14.13 1.14 -1.19
C THR A 247 -12.63 1.04 -0.83
N VAL A 248 -11.84 0.27 -1.56
CA VAL A 248 -10.39 0.17 -1.32
C VAL A 248 -9.70 1.50 -1.60
N VAL A 249 -10.10 2.22 -2.65
CA VAL A 249 -9.60 3.58 -2.95
C VAL A 249 -9.88 4.53 -1.80
N VAL A 250 -11.10 4.56 -1.27
CA VAL A 250 -11.47 5.42 -0.13
C VAL A 250 -10.64 5.07 1.11
N VAL A 251 -10.47 3.79 1.42
CA VAL A 251 -9.66 3.35 2.56
C VAL A 251 -8.20 3.75 2.37
N HIS A 252 -7.61 3.45 1.22
CA HIS A 252 -6.20 3.73 0.94
C HIS A 252 -5.89 5.24 0.99
N TYR A 253 -6.63 6.04 0.23
CA TYR A 253 -6.39 7.49 0.17
C TYR A 253 -6.90 8.22 1.41
N GLY A 254 -7.92 7.71 2.08
CA GLY A 254 -8.40 8.24 3.36
C GLY A 254 -7.34 8.15 4.45
N PHE A 255 -6.74 6.98 4.65
CA PHE A 255 -5.65 6.83 5.62
C PHE A 255 -4.39 7.60 5.22
N ALA A 256 -4.03 7.58 3.94
CA ALA A 256 -2.90 8.36 3.44
C ALA A 256 -3.10 9.87 3.69
N SER A 257 -4.31 10.39 3.45
CA SER A 257 -4.63 11.81 3.70
C SER A 257 -4.51 12.17 5.18
N VAL A 258 -4.98 11.32 6.08
CA VAL A 258 -4.86 11.57 7.53
C VAL A 258 -3.39 11.64 7.95
N ILE A 259 -2.53 10.79 7.40
CA ILE A 259 -1.10 10.76 7.76
C ILE A 259 -0.35 11.98 7.20
N TYR A 260 -0.57 12.31 5.92
CA TYR A 260 0.22 13.32 5.24
C TYR A 260 -0.33 14.76 5.35
N LEU A 261 -1.63 14.92 5.58
CA LEU A 261 -2.29 16.23 5.68
C LEU A 261 -2.55 16.69 7.12
N LYS A 262 -2.20 15.87 8.12
CA LYS A 262 -2.33 16.26 9.53
C LYS A 262 -1.52 17.52 9.81
N PRO A 263 -2.12 18.56 10.42
CA PRO A 263 -1.37 19.75 10.83
C PRO A 263 -0.25 19.36 11.79
N LYS A 264 0.96 19.89 11.55
CA LYS A 264 2.11 19.73 12.45
C LYS A 264 1.85 20.54 13.72
N GLY A 265 1.19 19.94 14.71
CA GLY A 265 1.02 20.48 16.05
C GLY A 265 1.97 19.79 17.04
N PRO A 266 2.11 20.29 18.28
CA PRO A 266 2.90 19.66 19.34
C PRO A 266 2.21 18.39 19.87
N GLN A 267 1.64 17.59 19.00
CA GLN A 267 0.95 16.37 19.38
C GLN A 267 1.91 15.23 19.59
N SER A 268 1.56 14.42 20.57
CA SER A 268 2.30 13.29 21.09
C SER A 268 2.84 12.39 19.97
N LEU A 269 4.09 12.01 20.10
CA LEU A 269 4.79 10.93 19.41
C LEU A 269 3.92 9.66 19.28
N GLU A 270 3.08 9.40 20.27
CA GLU A 270 2.13 8.29 20.31
C GLU A 270 1.09 8.35 19.20
N GLY A 271 0.55 9.53 18.90
CA GLY A 271 -0.46 9.69 17.84
C GLY A 271 0.10 9.44 16.44
N ASP A 272 1.32 9.87 16.16
CA ASP A 272 1.97 9.64 14.86
C ASP A 272 2.34 8.17 14.68
N THR A 273 2.78 7.51 15.74
CA THR A 273 3.06 6.07 15.76
C THR A 273 1.79 5.26 15.52
N LEU A 274 0.69 5.59 16.23
CA LEU A 274 -0.59 4.89 16.08
C LEU A 274 -1.16 5.04 14.65
N MET A 275 -1.09 6.22 14.06
CA MET A 275 -1.53 6.45 12.68
C MET A 275 -0.67 5.69 11.68
N GLY A 276 0.65 5.65 11.88
CA GLY A 276 1.57 4.87 11.06
C GLY A 276 1.24 3.37 11.09
N ILE A 277 0.96 2.82 12.26
CA ILE A 277 0.53 1.42 12.44
C ILE A 277 -0.79 1.17 11.69
N THR A 278 -1.77 2.06 11.88
CA THR A 278 -3.09 1.92 11.24
C THR A 278 -2.95 1.85 9.72
N TYR A 279 -2.20 2.74 9.11
CA TYR A 279 -1.97 2.70 7.66
C TYR A 279 -1.20 1.45 7.21
N THR A 280 -0.11 1.14 7.90
CA THR A 280 0.83 0.08 7.49
C THR A 280 0.24 -1.33 7.64
N VAL A 281 -0.54 -1.56 8.67
CA VAL A 281 -1.08 -2.89 9.01
C VAL A 281 -2.55 -3.04 8.61
N LEU A 282 -3.37 -2.04 8.93
CA LEU A 282 -4.82 -2.14 8.73
C LEU A 282 -5.22 -2.03 7.26
N THR A 283 -4.57 -1.18 6.47
CA THR A 283 -4.90 -1.02 5.05
C THR A 283 -4.70 -2.32 4.24
N PRO A 284 -3.53 -3.00 4.30
CA PRO A 284 -3.35 -4.28 3.63
C PRO A 284 -4.21 -5.41 4.20
N PHE A 285 -4.58 -5.33 5.48
CA PHE A 285 -5.48 -6.29 6.11
C PHE A 285 -6.92 -6.16 5.58
N LEU A 286 -7.41 -4.94 5.41
CA LEU A 286 -8.78 -4.67 4.94
C LEU A 286 -8.97 -4.95 3.45
N SER A 287 -7.95 -4.76 2.63
CA SER A 287 -8.05 -4.87 1.17
C SER A 287 -8.57 -6.25 0.71
N PRO A 288 -7.99 -7.40 1.06
CA PRO A 288 -8.51 -8.69 0.65
C PRO A 288 -9.89 -8.99 1.21
N ILE A 289 -10.23 -8.49 2.41
CA ILE A 289 -11.55 -8.62 3.00
C ILE A 289 -12.59 -7.87 2.16
N ILE A 290 -12.29 -6.63 1.79
CA ILE A 290 -13.19 -5.78 0.99
C ILE A 290 -13.45 -6.43 -0.37
N PHE A 291 -12.40 -6.88 -1.08
CA PHE A 291 -12.57 -7.54 -2.36
C PHE A 291 -13.34 -8.86 -2.24
N SER A 292 -13.05 -9.67 -1.23
CA SER A 292 -13.73 -10.97 -1.02
C SER A 292 -15.19 -10.82 -0.65
N LEU A 293 -15.55 -9.81 0.12
CA LEU A 293 -16.93 -9.62 0.58
C LEU A 293 -17.80 -8.83 -0.41
N ARG A 294 -17.25 -7.81 -1.06
CA ARG A 294 -18.02 -6.91 -1.94
C ARG A 294 -18.04 -7.35 -3.40
N ASN A 295 -17.01 -8.05 -3.88
CA ASN A 295 -17.01 -8.59 -5.23
C ASN A 295 -17.80 -9.90 -5.27
N LYS A 296 -19.02 -9.87 -5.83
CA LYS A 296 -19.93 -11.03 -5.87
C LYS A 296 -19.35 -12.20 -6.65
N GLU A 297 -18.70 -11.97 -7.78
CA GLU A 297 -18.11 -13.00 -8.64
C GLU A 297 -16.96 -13.70 -7.91
N LEU A 298 -16.05 -12.90 -7.33
CA LEU A 298 -14.93 -13.42 -6.55
C LEU A 298 -15.43 -14.22 -5.33
N LYS A 299 -16.44 -13.73 -4.63
CA LYS A 299 -17.04 -14.40 -3.47
C LYS A 299 -17.62 -15.79 -3.82
N VAL A 300 -18.33 -15.88 -4.96
CA VAL A 300 -18.87 -17.15 -5.44
C VAL A 300 -17.74 -18.11 -5.83
N ALA A 301 -16.75 -17.62 -6.57
CA ALA A 301 -15.59 -18.39 -6.98
C ALA A 301 -14.77 -18.91 -5.78
N MET A 302 -14.54 -18.07 -4.76
CA MET A 302 -13.85 -18.46 -3.53
C MET A 302 -14.58 -19.58 -2.78
N LYS A 303 -15.91 -19.49 -2.65
CA LYS A 303 -16.70 -20.58 -2.05
C LYS A 303 -16.54 -21.88 -2.80
N LYS A 304 -16.64 -21.85 -4.14
CA LYS A 304 -16.47 -23.02 -4.99
C LYS A 304 -15.07 -23.63 -4.83
N THR A 305 -14.03 -22.83 -4.92
CA THR A 305 -12.63 -23.26 -4.78
C THR A 305 -12.36 -23.87 -3.40
N SER A 306 -12.89 -23.28 -2.33
CA SER A 306 -12.75 -23.79 -0.96
C SER A 306 -13.49 -25.13 -0.79
N PHE A 307 -14.70 -25.25 -1.30
CA PHE A 307 -15.46 -26.50 -1.22
C PHE A 307 -14.80 -27.63 -2.00
N THR A 308 -14.33 -27.39 -3.23
CA THR A 308 -13.71 -28.41 -4.08
C THR A 308 -12.38 -28.92 -3.52
N LYS A 309 -11.62 -28.06 -2.81
CA LYS A 309 -10.35 -28.46 -2.19
C LYS A 309 -10.51 -29.11 -0.82
N LEU A 310 -11.54 -28.74 -0.06
CA LEU A 310 -11.84 -29.35 1.25
C LEU A 310 -12.57 -30.69 1.11
N PHE A 311 -13.33 -30.87 0.05
CA PHE A 311 -14.06 -32.13 -0.25
C PHE A 311 -13.78 -32.53 -1.70
N PRO A 312 -12.60 -33.12 -2.00
CA PRO A 312 -12.36 -33.67 -3.31
C PRO A 312 -13.42 -34.74 -3.57
N GLN A 313 -14.29 -34.48 -4.55
CA GLN A 313 -15.20 -35.51 -5.04
C GLN A 313 -14.33 -36.57 -5.73
N ASN A 314 -14.01 -37.64 -5.01
CA ASN A 314 -13.48 -38.83 -5.58
C ASN A 314 -14.60 -39.43 -6.46
N CYS A 315 -14.51 -39.25 -7.77
CA CYS A 315 -15.16 -40.08 -8.77
C CYS A 315 -14.16 -41.12 -9.25
#